data_3a54cb4a703cfa734164480fef79305b
#
_entry.id   3a54cb4a703cfa734164480fef79305b
#
_cell.length_a   1.000
_cell.length_b   1.000
_cell.length_c   1.000
_cell.angle_alpha   90.00
_cell.angle_beta   90.00
_cell.angle_gamma   90.00
#
_symmetry.space_group_name_H-M   'P 1'
#
loop_
_entity.id
_entity.type
_entity.pdbx_description
1 polymer ?
#
loop_
_entity_poly.entity_id
_entity_poly.type
_entity_poly.pdbx_seq_one_letter_code
_entity_poly.pdbx_strand_id
1 'polypeptide(L)'
;MKQPPGFENPKFPNRVFKLQKALYGLKQAPRAWYDRLKKFLIGKGFKMGSVDKTLFLLSHGNDLLFVQIYVDDIIFGGSHALVSKFAEQMSSEFEMSMMGELQYFLGLQIKQMKEGTFIHQAKYTKDLIRKYNFGGDLKP
;
A
#
# COMPACT_ATOMS: atom_id res chain seq x y z
N MET A 1 -22.06 11.98 -5.42
CA MET A 1 -21.76 11.36 -6.73
C MET A 1 -22.98 11.47 -7.61
N LYS A 2 -22.85 11.85 -8.89
CA LYS A 2 -23.99 11.81 -9.83
C LYS A 2 -24.54 10.39 -9.91
N GLN A 3 -25.82 10.27 -10.21
CA GLN A 3 -26.45 8.97 -10.45
C GLN A 3 -25.80 8.36 -11.71
N PRO A 4 -25.30 7.11 -11.65
CA PRO A 4 -24.69 6.48 -12.82
C PRO A 4 -25.73 6.09 -13.84
N PRO A 5 -25.39 6.02 -15.14
CA PRO A 5 -26.28 5.55 -16.20
C PRO A 5 -26.92 4.20 -15.87
N GLY A 6 -28.22 4.08 -16.06
CA GLY A 6 -29.00 2.89 -15.72
C GLY A 6 -29.45 2.77 -14.26
N PHE A 7 -29.03 3.70 -13.39
CA PHE A 7 -29.45 3.78 -11.98
C PHE A 7 -30.03 5.15 -11.64
N GLU A 8 -30.42 5.92 -12.64
CA GLU A 8 -31.08 7.20 -12.45
C GLU A 8 -32.49 7.00 -11.86
N ASN A 9 -32.79 7.79 -10.83
CA ASN A 9 -34.14 7.80 -10.27
C ASN A 9 -35.03 8.75 -11.09
N PRO A 10 -36.05 8.27 -11.84
CA PRO A 10 -36.90 9.11 -12.68
C PRO A 10 -37.66 10.20 -11.92
N LYS A 11 -37.97 9.96 -10.63
CA LYS A 11 -38.66 10.90 -9.77
C LYS A 11 -37.75 12.03 -9.27
N PHE A 12 -36.44 11.81 -9.27
CA PHE A 12 -35.47 12.76 -8.71
C PHE A 12 -34.19 12.82 -9.55
N PRO A 13 -34.28 13.23 -10.83
CA PRO A 13 -33.14 13.15 -11.76
C PRO A 13 -31.95 14.05 -11.37
N ASN A 14 -32.24 15.16 -10.66
CA ASN A 14 -31.21 16.09 -10.22
C ASN A 14 -30.56 15.77 -8.85
N ARG A 15 -31.00 14.70 -8.19
CA ARG A 15 -30.41 14.28 -6.92
C ARG A 15 -29.13 13.50 -7.16
N VAL A 16 -28.24 13.57 -6.16
CA VAL A 16 -26.96 12.83 -6.14
C VAL A 16 -26.95 11.82 -5.01
N PHE A 17 -26.19 10.73 -5.16
CA PHE A 17 -25.98 9.80 -4.08
C PHE A 17 -25.02 10.37 -3.03
N LYS A 18 -25.39 10.28 -1.76
CA LYS A 18 -24.48 10.43 -0.62
C LYS A 18 -23.88 9.08 -0.32
N LEU A 19 -22.58 8.94 -0.51
CA LEU A 19 -21.89 7.70 -0.24
C LEU A 19 -21.73 7.49 1.27
N GLN A 20 -21.95 6.26 1.72
CA GLN A 20 -21.66 5.83 3.10
C GLN A 20 -20.22 5.39 3.27
N LYS A 21 -19.59 4.88 2.21
CA LYS A 21 -18.17 4.49 2.15
C LYS A 21 -17.52 5.14 0.93
N ALA A 22 -16.22 5.40 1.03
CA ALA A 22 -15.44 5.83 -0.13
C ALA A 22 -15.40 4.71 -1.18
N LEU A 23 -15.55 5.10 -2.45
CA LEU A 23 -15.38 4.17 -3.58
C LEU A 23 -14.00 4.38 -4.19
N TYR A 24 -13.35 3.28 -4.55
CA TYR A 24 -12.10 3.30 -5.29
C TYR A 24 -12.22 4.15 -6.57
N GLY A 25 -11.18 4.89 -6.92
CA GLY A 25 -11.15 5.79 -8.08
C GLY A 25 -11.77 7.18 -7.85
N LEU A 26 -12.43 7.44 -6.73
CA LEU A 26 -12.86 8.78 -6.39
C LEU A 26 -11.71 9.59 -5.76
N LYS A 27 -11.63 10.88 -6.09
CA LYS A 27 -10.56 11.80 -5.63
C LYS A 27 -10.34 11.78 -4.11
N GLN A 28 -11.41 11.64 -3.33
CA GLN A 28 -11.36 11.63 -1.86
C GLN A 28 -11.09 10.24 -1.24
N ALA A 29 -11.14 9.15 -2.04
CA ALA A 29 -11.02 7.80 -1.51
C ALA A 29 -9.67 7.51 -0.85
N PRO A 30 -8.50 7.90 -1.41
CA PRO A 30 -7.20 7.67 -0.78
C PRO A 30 -7.07 8.35 0.59
N ARG A 31 -7.63 9.55 0.73
CA ARG A 31 -7.62 10.26 2.02
C ARG A 31 -8.51 9.55 3.05
N ALA A 32 -9.70 9.13 2.66
CA ALA A 32 -10.62 8.41 3.56
C ALA A 32 -10.02 7.06 4.01
N TRP A 33 -9.34 6.36 3.11
CA TRP A 33 -8.59 5.15 3.40
C TRP A 33 -7.47 5.40 4.41
N TYR A 34 -6.58 6.37 4.11
CA TYR A 34 -5.48 6.72 4.99
C TYR A 34 -5.97 7.13 6.39
N ASP A 35 -7.02 7.96 6.50
CA ASP A 35 -7.55 8.42 7.79
C ASP A 35 -8.09 7.24 8.62
N ARG A 36 -8.75 6.25 7.98
CA ARG A 36 -9.22 5.03 8.64
C ARG A 36 -8.07 4.17 9.13
N LEU A 37 -7.09 3.90 8.25
CA LEU A 37 -5.91 3.09 8.58
C LEU A 37 -5.08 3.74 9.69
N LYS A 38 -4.82 5.04 9.59
CA LYS A 38 -4.14 5.82 10.64
C LYS A 38 -4.84 5.70 11.98
N LYS A 39 -6.19 5.87 12.01
CA LYS A 39 -6.96 5.74 13.25
C LYS A 39 -6.82 4.35 13.86
N PHE A 40 -6.86 3.32 13.04
CA PHE A 40 -6.66 1.93 13.47
C PHE A 40 -5.27 1.74 14.07
N LEU A 41 -4.20 2.15 13.38
CA LEU A 41 -2.82 2.00 13.84
C LEU A 41 -2.57 2.73 15.17
N ILE A 42 -3.01 3.99 15.27
CA ILE A 42 -2.90 4.75 16.53
C ILE A 42 -3.67 4.07 17.65
N GLY A 43 -4.86 3.53 17.38
CA GLY A 43 -5.65 2.76 18.34
C GLY A 43 -4.97 1.47 18.79
N LYS A 44 -4.06 0.91 17.99
CA LYS A 44 -3.21 -0.25 18.33
C LYS A 44 -1.88 0.14 19.01
N GLY A 45 -1.67 1.42 19.31
CA GLY A 45 -0.49 1.92 20.03
C GLY A 45 0.68 2.33 19.14
N PHE A 46 0.49 2.37 17.81
CA PHE A 46 1.52 2.87 16.91
C PHE A 46 1.70 4.38 17.06
N LYS A 47 2.95 4.83 16.96
CA LYS A 47 3.32 6.25 16.88
C LYS A 47 3.58 6.62 15.43
N MET A 48 2.92 7.66 14.95
CA MET A 48 3.15 8.21 13.61
C MET A 48 4.45 9.01 13.57
N GLY A 49 5.20 8.87 12.49
CA GLY A 49 6.42 9.65 12.26
C GLY A 49 6.17 11.16 12.28
N SER A 50 7.13 11.92 12.78
CA SER A 50 7.05 13.37 12.83
C SER A 50 7.26 14.03 11.46
N VAL A 51 8.20 13.54 10.69
CA VAL A 51 8.55 14.01 9.34
C VAL A 51 7.70 13.29 8.31
N ASP A 52 7.78 11.96 8.26
CA ASP A 52 6.96 11.14 7.36
C ASP A 52 5.69 10.67 8.08
N LYS A 53 4.55 11.21 7.64
CA LYS A 53 3.24 10.88 8.21
C LYS A 53 2.71 9.51 7.76
N THR A 54 3.37 8.86 6.81
CA THR A 54 3.04 7.51 6.33
C THR A 54 3.86 6.42 7.03
N LEU A 55 4.85 6.80 7.82
CA LEU A 55 5.63 5.90 8.67
C LEU A 55 5.00 5.78 10.07
N PHE A 56 4.82 4.55 10.52
CA PHE A 56 4.32 4.24 11.85
C PHE A 56 5.27 3.29 12.56
N LEU A 57 5.41 3.46 13.87
CA LEU A 57 6.33 2.74 14.73
C LEU A 57 5.58 2.18 15.93
N LEU A 58 5.79 0.91 16.22
CA LEU A 58 5.34 0.27 17.47
C LEU A 58 6.56 -0.24 18.23
N SER A 59 6.67 0.15 19.49
CA SER A 59 7.70 -0.37 20.40
C SER A 59 7.03 -1.22 21.49
N HIS A 60 7.56 -2.40 21.74
CA HIS A 60 7.10 -3.28 22.81
C HIS A 60 8.32 -3.89 23.50
N GLY A 61 8.69 -3.36 24.67
CA GLY A 61 9.98 -3.69 25.28
C GLY A 61 11.15 -3.31 24.38
N ASN A 62 11.98 -4.29 24.04
CA ASN A 62 13.12 -4.12 23.13
C ASN A 62 12.75 -4.37 21.65
N ASP A 63 11.52 -4.81 21.38
CA ASP A 63 11.05 -5.11 20.04
C ASP A 63 10.50 -3.87 19.35
N LEU A 64 10.78 -3.76 18.06
CA LEU A 64 10.30 -2.69 17.18
C LEU A 64 9.57 -3.28 15.99
N LEU A 65 8.52 -2.58 15.56
CA LEU A 65 7.82 -2.81 14.31
C LEU A 65 7.68 -1.49 13.57
N PHE A 66 8.14 -1.48 12.33
CA PHE A 66 8.00 -0.37 11.38
C PHE A 66 6.89 -0.70 10.40
N VAL A 67 6.04 0.24 10.11
CA VAL A 67 4.98 0.13 9.10
C VAL A 67 5.03 1.36 8.22
N GLN A 68 5.25 1.17 6.93
CA GLN A 68 5.27 2.21 5.91
C GLN A 68 4.06 2.04 5.00
N ILE A 69 3.25 3.07 4.86
CA ILE A 69 2.04 3.08 4.01
C ILE A 69 2.33 3.79 2.71
N TYR A 70 1.98 3.16 1.60
CA TYR A 70 1.98 3.78 0.29
C TYR A 70 0.67 3.46 -0.45
N VAL A 71 -0.31 4.36 -0.32
CA VAL A 71 -1.67 4.19 -0.83
C VAL A 71 -2.29 2.87 -0.34
N ASP A 72 -2.36 1.86 -1.19
CA ASP A 72 -2.94 0.54 -0.87
C ASP A 72 -1.86 -0.47 -0.42
N ASP A 73 -0.58 -0.18 -0.71
CA ASP A 73 0.54 -1.03 -0.33
C ASP A 73 1.05 -0.70 1.08
N ILE A 74 1.27 -1.73 1.88
CA ILE A 74 1.81 -1.59 3.24
C ILE A 74 3.03 -2.49 3.37
N ILE A 75 4.18 -1.87 3.63
CA ILE A 75 5.40 -2.59 3.99
C ILE A 75 5.57 -2.52 5.50
N PHE A 76 5.95 -3.61 6.09
CA PHE A 76 6.26 -3.66 7.51
C PHE A 76 7.38 -4.65 7.80
N GLY A 77 8.08 -4.39 8.90
CA GLY A 77 9.20 -5.22 9.32
C GLY A 77 9.59 -4.94 10.76
N GLY A 78 10.16 -5.95 11.41
CA GLY A 78 10.54 -5.88 12.80
C GLY A 78 10.71 -7.27 13.41
N SER A 79 10.51 -7.41 14.73
CA SER A 79 10.57 -8.72 15.35
C SER A 79 9.46 -9.64 14.83
N HIS A 80 9.77 -10.92 14.64
CA HIS A 80 8.86 -11.91 14.07
C HIS A 80 7.49 -11.96 14.78
N ALA A 81 7.50 -11.88 16.12
CA ALA A 81 6.28 -11.90 16.92
C ALA A 81 5.37 -10.69 16.62
N LEU A 82 5.94 -9.48 16.50
CA LEU A 82 5.19 -8.27 16.19
C LEU A 82 4.70 -8.28 14.73
N VAL A 83 5.50 -8.76 13.79
CA VAL A 83 5.15 -8.92 12.37
C VAL A 83 3.94 -9.85 12.21
N SER A 84 3.97 -11.04 12.82
CA SER A 84 2.86 -12.01 12.75
C SER A 84 1.58 -11.45 13.36
N LYS A 85 1.68 -10.86 14.55
CA LYS A 85 0.53 -10.23 15.23
C LYS A 85 -0.08 -9.09 14.41
N PHE A 86 0.76 -8.26 13.79
CA PHE A 86 0.31 -7.16 12.94
C PHE A 86 -0.41 -7.67 11.68
N ALA A 87 0.15 -8.66 10.99
CA ALA A 87 -0.48 -9.27 9.82
C ALA A 87 -1.88 -9.83 10.15
N GLU A 88 -2.02 -10.51 11.28
CA GLU A 88 -3.29 -11.04 11.77
C GLU A 88 -4.30 -9.92 12.08
N GLN A 89 -3.87 -8.86 12.76
CA GLN A 89 -4.70 -7.70 13.05
C GLN A 89 -5.18 -6.98 11.79
N MET A 90 -4.30 -6.82 10.80
CA MET A 90 -4.65 -6.20 9.51
C MET A 90 -5.65 -7.03 8.73
N SER A 91 -5.44 -8.34 8.62
CA SER A 91 -6.35 -9.25 7.91
C SER A 91 -7.71 -9.38 8.58
N SER A 92 -7.79 -9.18 9.91
CA SER A 92 -9.07 -9.21 10.64
C SER A 92 -9.88 -7.92 10.50
N GLU A 93 -9.22 -6.77 10.34
CA GLU A 93 -9.88 -5.45 10.25
C GLU A 93 -10.15 -5.01 8.81
N PHE A 94 -9.26 -5.40 7.88
CA PHE A 94 -9.30 -5.00 6.48
C PHE A 94 -9.29 -6.22 5.56
N GLU A 95 -9.90 -6.10 4.40
CA GLU A 95 -9.83 -7.11 3.34
C GLU A 95 -8.46 -7.06 2.65
N MET A 96 -7.45 -7.56 3.34
CA MET A 96 -6.04 -7.55 2.93
C MET A 96 -5.41 -8.93 3.04
N SER A 97 -4.42 -9.21 2.17
CA SER A 97 -3.66 -10.45 2.17
C SER A 97 -2.20 -10.17 2.52
N MET A 98 -1.60 -11.06 3.32
CA MET A 98 -0.16 -11.06 3.54
C MET A 98 0.55 -11.63 2.31
N MET A 99 1.37 -10.81 1.65
CA MET A 99 2.10 -11.18 0.43
C MET A 99 3.43 -11.91 0.71
N GLY A 100 3.78 -12.06 1.99
CA GLY A 100 5.03 -12.70 2.40
C GLY A 100 6.22 -11.76 2.36
N GLU A 101 7.42 -12.32 2.11
CA GLU A 101 8.65 -11.55 2.04
C GLU A 101 8.64 -10.56 0.88
N LEU A 102 9.10 -9.33 1.14
CA LEU A 102 9.09 -8.24 0.18
C LEU A 102 10.00 -8.55 -1.02
N GLN A 103 9.39 -8.72 -2.19
CA GLN A 103 10.08 -8.99 -3.47
C GLN A 103 9.94 -7.85 -4.48
N TYR A 104 8.87 -7.06 -4.36
CA TYR A 104 8.58 -5.92 -5.24
C TYR A 104 8.00 -4.78 -4.44
N PHE A 105 8.48 -3.57 -4.73
CA PHE A 105 7.89 -2.35 -4.19
C PHE A 105 8.11 -1.17 -5.12
N LEU A 106 7.05 -0.48 -5.52
CA LEU A 106 7.10 0.73 -6.35
C LEU A 106 7.94 0.57 -7.63
N GLY A 107 7.84 -0.59 -8.29
CA GLY A 107 8.61 -0.89 -9.50
C GLY A 107 10.05 -1.35 -9.26
N LEU A 108 10.49 -1.40 -8.01
CA LEU A 108 11.76 -1.96 -7.61
C LEU A 108 11.62 -3.46 -7.31
N GLN A 109 12.59 -4.24 -7.74
CA GLN A 109 12.75 -5.63 -7.35
C GLN A 109 13.68 -5.70 -6.13
N ILE A 110 13.30 -6.49 -5.16
CA ILE A 110 13.99 -6.60 -3.88
C ILE A 110 14.34 -8.06 -3.64
N LYS A 111 15.60 -8.32 -3.32
CA LYS A 111 16.08 -9.64 -2.93
C LYS A 111 16.75 -9.53 -1.56
N GLN A 112 16.15 -10.19 -0.59
CA GLN A 112 16.71 -10.27 0.76
C GLN A 112 17.73 -11.41 0.81
N MET A 113 18.90 -11.15 1.36
CA MET A 113 20.02 -12.09 1.47
C MET A 113 20.60 -11.98 2.88
N LYS A 114 21.39 -12.97 3.29
CA LYS A 114 22.05 -12.95 4.61
C LYS A 114 22.99 -11.75 4.78
N GLU A 115 23.64 -11.34 3.68
CA GLU A 115 24.62 -10.25 3.64
C GLU A 115 23.98 -8.88 3.51
N GLY A 116 22.66 -8.80 3.21
CA GLY A 116 21.93 -7.54 3.05
C GLY A 116 20.81 -7.62 2.04
N THR A 117 20.22 -6.46 1.72
CA THR A 117 19.12 -6.34 0.78
C THR A 117 19.62 -5.80 -0.55
N PHE A 118 19.42 -6.57 -1.63
CA PHE A 118 19.74 -6.15 -2.98
C PHE A 118 18.50 -5.58 -3.68
N ILE A 119 18.60 -4.33 -4.14
CA ILE A 119 17.51 -3.60 -4.82
C ILE A 119 17.94 -3.37 -6.27
N HIS A 120 17.06 -3.72 -7.23
CA HIS A 120 17.36 -3.58 -8.65
C HIS A 120 16.10 -3.34 -9.49
N GLN A 121 16.29 -2.95 -10.75
CA GLN A 121 15.22 -2.69 -11.71
C GLN A 121 15.36 -3.53 -13.01
N ALA A 122 15.82 -4.77 -12.89
CA ALA A 122 16.09 -5.63 -14.06
C ALA A 122 14.86 -5.83 -14.95
N LYS A 123 13.65 -5.97 -14.37
CA LYS A 123 12.41 -6.07 -15.14
C LYS A 123 12.14 -4.79 -15.93
N TYR A 124 12.19 -3.65 -15.25
CA TYR A 124 11.98 -2.35 -15.88
C TYR A 124 12.97 -2.08 -17.01
N THR A 125 14.25 -2.37 -16.79
CA THR A 125 15.30 -2.26 -17.83
C THR A 125 14.98 -3.13 -19.06
N LYS A 126 14.58 -4.38 -18.85
CA LYS A 126 14.18 -5.28 -19.96
C LYS A 126 12.94 -4.75 -20.70
N ASP A 127 11.97 -4.20 -19.99
CA ASP A 127 10.77 -3.63 -20.57
C ASP A 127 11.07 -2.36 -21.38
N LEU A 128 12.01 -1.51 -20.94
CA LEU A 128 12.51 -0.36 -21.69
C LEU A 128 13.23 -0.78 -22.98
N ILE A 129 14.16 -1.75 -22.89
CA ILE A 129 14.88 -2.29 -24.05
C ILE A 129 13.88 -2.80 -25.09
N ARG A 130 12.88 -3.56 -24.65
CA ARG A 130 11.82 -4.08 -25.53
C ARG A 130 10.96 -2.95 -26.13
N LYS A 131 10.53 -1.98 -25.32
CA LYS A 131 9.66 -0.89 -25.74
C LYS A 131 10.30 -0.01 -26.80
N TYR A 132 11.59 0.25 -26.68
CA TYR A 132 12.33 1.13 -27.58
C TYR A 132 13.17 0.36 -28.60
N ASN A 133 12.99 -0.97 -28.69
CA ASN A 133 13.68 -1.86 -29.64
C ASN A 133 15.22 -1.74 -29.61
N PHE A 134 15.80 -1.51 -28.43
CA PHE A 134 17.26 -1.46 -28.27
C PHE A 134 17.94 -2.85 -28.31
N GLY A 135 17.19 -3.93 -28.57
CA GLY A 135 17.70 -5.32 -28.63
C GLY A 135 18.29 -5.74 -29.96
N GLY A 136 18.28 -4.86 -31.00
CA GLY A 136 18.89 -5.13 -32.30
C GLY A 136 20.21 -4.36 -32.42
N ASP A 137 21.32 -5.09 -32.57
CA ASP A 137 22.62 -4.58 -33.01
C ASP A 137 23.36 -3.52 -32.17
N LEU A 138 23.40 -3.66 -30.86
CA LEU A 138 24.54 -3.13 -30.13
C LEU A 138 25.73 -4.07 -30.37
N LYS A 139 26.43 -3.87 -31.52
CA LYS A 139 27.77 -4.40 -31.71
C LYS A 139 28.70 -3.73 -30.68
N PRO A 140 29.61 -4.49 -30.05
CA PRO A 140 30.57 -3.95 -29.12
C PRO A 140 31.52 -2.94 -29.78
#